data_87a1819640ac5bc5fc51eac0b3d87bb6
#
_entry.id   87a1819640ac5bc5fc51eac0b3d87bb6
#
_cell.length_a   1.000
_cell.length_b   1.000
_cell.length_c   1.000
_cell.angle_alpha   90.00
_cell.angle_beta   90.00
_cell.angle_gamma   90.00
#
_symmetry.space_group_name_H-M   'P 1'
#
loop_
_entity.id
_entity.type
_entity.pdbx_description
1 polymer ?
#
loop_
_entity_poly.entity_id
_entity_poly.type
_entity_poly.pdbx_seq_one_letter_code
_entity_poly.pdbx_strand_id
1 'polypeptide(L)'
;MTAFAYMLRCADGSYYIGSARGAELDKHIAEHQAGTYPGYTSRRRPVELVWSEHFDRITDAIAAERQIKGWSRAKKEALIRSDWSTISRLAARRGGKPKVK
;
A
#
# COMPACT_ATOMS: atom_id res chain seq x y z
N MET A 1 14.98 13.52 4.61
CA MET A 1 14.31 13.21 3.38
C MET A 1 12.98 12.56 3.65
N THR A 2 12.02 12.72 2.78
CA THR A 2 10.67 12.24 2.99
C THR A 2 10.32 11.17 1.96
N ALA A 3 9.58 10.18 2.39
CA ALA A 3 9.11 9.13 1.50
C ALA A 3 7.73 8.67 1.95
N PHE A 4 7.00 8.01 1.07
CA PHE A 4 5.68 7.47 1.37
C PHE A 4 5.56 6.05 0.88
N ALA A 5 4.82 5.24 1.61
CA ALA A 5 4.21 4.05 1.08
C ALA A 5 2.73 4.35 0.91
N TYR A 6 2.10 3.81 -0.11
CA TYR A 6 0.70 4.14 -0.38
C TYR A 6 -0.03 2.97 -1.02
N MET A 7 -1.34 3.01 -0.94
CA MET A 7 -2.18 1.99 -1.56
C MET A 7 -3.24 2.67 -2.39
N LEU A 8 -3.38 2.23 -3.64
CA LEU A 8 -4.40 2.71 -4.55
C LEU A 8 -5.42 1.62 -4.78
N ARG A 9 -6.70 1.98 -4.81
CA ARG A 9 -7.72 1.07 -5.25
C ARG A 9 -7.98 1.37 -6.71
N CYS A 10 -7.92 0.35 -7.55
CA CYS A 10 -8.09 0.49 -8.98
C CYS A 10 -9.55 0.30 -9.38
N ALA A 11 -9.87 0.66 -10.62
CA ALA A 11 -11.24 0.58 -11.11
C ALA A 11 -11.80 -0.84 -11.06
N ASP A 12 -10.95 -1.84 -11.21
CA ASP A 12 -11.38 -3.23 -11.17
C ASP A 12 -11.48 -3.78 -9.75
N GLY A 13 -11.28 -2.93 -8.74
CA GLY A 13 -11.36 -3.35 -7.35
C GLY A 13 -10.07 -3.90 -6.77
N SER A 14 -9.04 -4.02 -7.58
CA SER A 14 -7.76 -4.50 -7.07
C SER A 14 -7.00 -3.39 -6.37
N TYR A 15 -5.97 -3.78 -5.61
CA TYR A 15 -5.15 -2.81 -4.87
C TYR A 15 -3.73 -2.80 -5.41
N TYR A 16 -3.17 -1.62 -5.54
CA TYR A 16 -1.78 -1.43 -5.93
C TYR A 16 -1.03 -0.77 -4.77
N ILE A 17 0.10 -1.36 -4.40
CA ILE A 17 0.93 -0.84 -3.31
C ILE A 17 2.21 -0.29 -3.92
N GLY A 18 2.57 0.92 -3.56
CA GLY A 18 3.78 1.55 -4.07
C GLY A 18 4.50 2.35 -3.02
N SER A 19 5.65 2.86 -3.39
CA SER A 19 6.41 3.79 -2.56
C SER A 19 6.95 4.90 -3.42
N ALA A 20 7.18 6.05 -2.83
CA ALA A 20 7.68 7.22 -3.55
C ALA A 20 8.52 8.08 -2.64
N ARG A 21 9.56 8.69 -3.20
CA ARG A 21 10.36 9.67 -2.49
C ARG A 21 9.72 11.03 -2.61
N GLY A 22 10.08 11.90 -1.70
CA GLY A 22 9.66 13.29 -1.76
C GLY A 22 8.37 13.52 -1.01
N ALA A 23 7.95 14.75 -0.99
CA ALA A 23 6.79 15.17 -0.22
C ALA A 23 5.54 15.30 -1.08
N GLU A 24 5.63 15.01 -2.38
CA GLU A 24 4.52 15.31 -3.28
C GLU A 24 3.76 14.06 -3.66
N LEU A 25 3.12 13.46 -2.67
CA LEU A 25 2.33 12.28 -2.90
C LEU A 25 1.20 12.54 -3.89
N ASP A 26 0.55 13.71 -3.79
CA ASP A 26 -0.55 14.04 -4.68
C ASP A 26 -0.12 14.06 -6.15
N LYS A 27 1.07 14.58 -6.40
CA LYS A 27 1.59 14.60 -7.76
C LYS A 27 1.81 13.18 -8.27
N HIS A 28 2.33 12.32 -7.43
CA HIS A 28 2.59 10.93 -7.78
C HIS A 28 1.28 10.20 -8.11
N ILE A 29 0.24 10.46 -7.32
CA ILE A 29 -1.07 9.88 -7.56
C ILE A 29 -1.65 10.41 -8.88
N ALA A 30 -1.49 11.70 -9.14
CA ALA A 30 -1.97 12.28 -10.39
C ALA A 30 -1.28 11.63 -11.59
N GLU A 31 -0.02 11.29 -11.45
CA GLU A 31 0.73 10.62 -12.52
C GLU A 31 0.20 9.20 -12.75
N HIS A 32 -0.19 8.50 -11.71
CA HIS A 32 -0.84 7.20 -11.88
C HIS A 32 -2.18 7.36 -12.61
N GLN A 33 -2.96 8.37 -12.25
CA GLN A 33 -4.24 8.61 -12.92
C GLN A 33 -4.05 8.95 -14.40
N ALA A 34 -3.00 9.66 -14.72
CA ALA A 34 -2.73 10.04 -16.10
C ALA A 34 -2.15 8.89 -16.94
N GLY A 35 -1.80 7.77 -16.27
CA GLY A 35 -1.21 6.65 -16.99
C GLY A 35 0.26 6.85 -17.30
N THR A 36 0.91 7.76 -16.58
CA THR A 36 2.32 8.07 -16.81
C THR A 36 3.18 6.85 -16.53
N TYR A 37 2.79 6.04 -15.54
CA TYR A 37 3.53 4.83 -15.23
C TYR A 37 2.88 3.66 -15.95
N PRO A 38 3.54 3.04 -16.92
CA PRO A 38 2.96 1.89 -17.58
C PRO A 38 2.90 0.71 -16.61
N GLY A 39 2.03 -0.22 -16.87
CA GLY A 39 1.91 -1.41 -16.07
C GLY A 39 0.59 -1.51 -15.37
N TYR A 40 0.64 -1.91 -14.09
CA TYR A 40 -0.56 -2.33 -13.38
C TYR A 40 -1.66 -1.26 -13.35
N THR A 41 -1.32 -0.03 -12.96
CA THR A 41 -2.34 1.00 -12.78
C THR A 41 -2.78 1.62 -14.08
N SER A 42 -1.96 1.62 -15.12
CA SER A 42 -2.30 2.31 -16.35
C SER A 42 -3.50 1.68 -17.05
N ARG A 43 -3.75 0.41 -16.82
CA ARG A 43 -4.88 -0.27 -17.43
C ARG A 43 -6.05 -0.41 -16.49
N ARG A 44 -5.95 0.11 -15.29
CA ARG A 44 -6.97 -0.07 -14.25
C ARG A 44 -7.44 1.25 -13.69
N ARG A 45 -7.33 2.31 -14.48
CA ARG A 45 -7.79 3.64 -14.08
C ARG A 45 -9.30 3.73 -14.18
N PRO A 46 -9.94 4.53 -13.38
CA PRO A 46 -9.35 5.47 -12.44
C PRO A 46 -8.86 4.77 -11.19
N VAL A 47 -7.87 5.36 -10.53
CA VAL A 47 -7.35 4.84 -9.27
C VAL A 47 -7.68 5.82 -8.16
N GLU A 48 -7.74 5.31 -6.94
CA GLU A 48 -8.10 6.12 -5.79
C GLU A 48 -7.11 5.85 -4.68
N LEU A 49 -6.58 6.90 -4.06
CA LEU A 49 -5.70 6.73 -2.90
C LEU A 49 -6.55 6.34 -1.71
N VAL A 50 -6.29 5.17 -1.14
CA VAL A 50 -7.06 4.68 0.00
C VAL A 50 -6.23 4.55 1.28
N TRP A 51 -4.92 4.61 1.17
CA TRP A 51 -4.05 4.57 2.34
C TRP A 51 -2.69 5.12 1.99
N SER A 52 -2.05 5.82 2.92
CA SER A 52 -0.67 6.23 2.78
C SER A 52 -0.05 6.41 4.15
N GLU A 53 1.25 6.28 4.20
CA GLU A 53 2.01 6.53 5.41
C GLU A 53 3.33 7.18 5.07
N HIS A 54 3.72 8.16 5.87
CA HIS A 54 4.95 8.91 5.69
C HIS A 54 6.10 8.20 6.41
N PHE A 55 7.28 8.22 5.78
CA PHE A 55 8.50 7.67 6.38
C PHE A 55 9.62 8.68 6.17
N ASP A 56 10.58 8.68 7.10
CA ASP A 56 11.72 9.56 6.96
C ASP A 56 12.72 9.05 5.94
N ARG A 57 12.71 7.74 5.68
CA ARG A 57 13.66 7.12 4.76
C ARG A 57 12.93 6.30 3.72
N ILE A 58 13.44 6.38 2.49
CA ILE A 58 12.86 5.61 1.40
C ILE A 58 12.99 4.10 1.65
N THR A 59 14.04 3.68 2.33
CA THR A 59 14.22 2.26 2.63
C THR A 59 13.10 1.73 3.51
N ASP A 60 12.62 2.55 4.45
CA ASP A 60 11.52 2.14 5.32
C ASP A 60 10.21 2.10 4.54
N ALA A 61 10.00 3.04 3.64
CA ALA A 61 8.81 3.04 2.79
C ALA A 61 8.80 1.81 1.88
N ILE A 62 9.94 1.45 1.32
CA ILE A 62 10.03 0.27 0.46
C ILE A 62 9.79 -1.00 1.27
N ALA A 63 10.30 -1.05 2.50
CA ALA A 63 10.06 -2.21 3.36
C ALA A 63 8.58 -2.38 3.64
N ALA A 64 7.89 -1.27 3.93
CA ALA A 64 6.45 -1.31 4.17
C ALA A 64 5.70 -1.75 2.90
N GLU A 65 6.10 -1.24 1.76
CA GLU A 65 5.49 -1.62 0.49
C GLU A 65 5.59 -3.12 0.26
N ARG A 66 6.78 -3.68 0.46
CA ARG A 66 7.00 -5.09 0.25
C ARG A 66 6.18 -5.94 1.20
N GLN A 67 6.10 -5.52 2.44
CA GLN A 67 5.33 -6.24 3.44
C GLN A 67 3.84 -6.25 3.09
N ILE A 68 3.31 -5.09 2.76
CA ILE A 68 1.88 -4.95 2.49
C ILE A 68 1.51 -5.66 1.19
N LYS A 69 2.39 -5.67 0.21
CA LYS A 69 2.14 -6.39 -1.03
C LYS A 69 1.86 -7.87 -0.77
N GLY A 70 2.49 -8.43 0.24
CA GLY A 70 2.30 -9.85 0.58
C GLY A 70 1.07 -10.13 1.42
N TRP A 71 0.33 -9.10 1.84
CA TRP A 71 -0.83 -9.30 2.68
C TRP A 71 -2.03 -9.76 1.88
N SER A 72 -2.96 -10.45 2.56
CA SER A 72 -4.21 -10.84 1.95
C SER A 72 -5.07 -9.60 1.69
N ARG A 73 -6.08 -9.77 0.87
CA ARG A 73 -7.00 -8.67 0.60
C ARG A 73 -7.67 -8.20 1.88
N ALA A 74 -8.08 -9.13 2.74
CA ALA A 74 -8.74 -8.77 4.00
C ALA A 74 -7.82 -7.93 4.88
N LYS A 75 -6.54 -8.26 4.91
CA LYS A 75 -5.59 -7.52 5.71
C LYS A 75 -5.33 -6.13 5.14
N LYS A 76 -5.28 -6.01 3.82
CA LYS A 76 -5.16 -4.72 3.17
C LYS A 76 -6.37 -3.84 3.46
N GLU A 77 -7.55 -4.41 3.44
CA GLU A 77 -8.77 -3.66 3.72
C GLU A 77 -8.82 -3.23 5.19
N ALA A 78 -8.32 -4.06 6.08
CA ALA A 78 -8.22 -3.68 7.49
C ALA A 78 -7.26 -2.50 7.66
N LEU A 79 -6.17 -2.48 6.90
CA LEU A 79 -5.23 -1.37 6.95
C LEU A 79 -5.91 -0.06 6.50
N ILE A 80 -6.71 -0.12 5.46
CA ILE A 80 -7.44 1.05 4.97
C ILE A 80 -8.34 1.61 6.07
N ARG A 81 -8.94 0.75 6.89
CA ARG A 81 -9.81 1.18 7.99
C ARG A 81 -9.05 1.48 9.27
N SER A 82 -7.72 1.33 9.26
CA SER A 82 -6.88 1.46 10.46
C SER A 82 -7.32 0.46 11.54
N ASP A 83 -7.70 -0.72 11.11
CA ASP A 83 -8.21 -1.75 12.03
C ASP A 83 -7.07 -2.68 12.41
N TRP A 84 -6.23 -2.22 13.33
CA TRP A 84 -5.02 -2.94 13.72
C TRP A 84 -5.34 -4.24 14.45
N SER A 85 -6.47 -4.29 15.12
CA SER A 85 -6.89 -5.49 15.80
C SER A 85 -7.14 -6.63 14.80
N THR A 86 -7.80 -6.33 13.70
CA THR A 86 -8.04 -7.31 12.65
C THR A 86 -6.73 -7.73 11.98
N ILE A 87 -5.84 -6.77 11.74
CA ILE A 87 -4.56 -7.07 11.13
C ILE A 87 -3.77 -8.06 12.00
N SER A 88 -3.74 -7.82 13.30
CA SER A 88 -3.05 -8.70 14.23
C SER A 88 -3.66 -10.08 14.25
N ARG A 89 -4.98 -10.16 14.27
CA ARG A 89 -5.69 -11.43 14.31
C ARG A 89 -5.42 -12.24 13.04
N LEU A 90 -5.45 -11.60 11.89
CA LEU A 90 -5.20 -12.29 10.64
C LEU A 90 -3.76 -12.76 10.54
N ALA A 91 -2.82 -11.97 11.03
CA ALA A 91 -1.44 -12.36 11.06
C ALA A 91 -1.23 -13.59 11.94
N ALA A 92 -1.89 -13.62 13.09
CA ALA A 92 -1.76 -14.74 14.00
C ALA A 92 -2.34 -16.02 13.40
N ARG A 93 -3.41 -15.89 12.63
CA ARG A 93 -4.02 -17.06 12.03
C ARG A 93 -3.20 -17.62 10.88
N ARG A 94 -2.48 -16.77 10.19
CA ARG A 94 -1.71 -17.23 9.11
C ARG A 94 -0.60 -18.08 9.58
N GLY A 95 -0.51 -19.23 9.27
CA GLY A 95 0.53 -20.05 9.68
C GLY A 95 0.38 -20.58 11.06
N GLY A 96 -0.51 -20.03 11.76
CA GLY A 96 -0.81 -20.50 13.05
C GLY A 96 0.33 -20.51 14.00
N LYS A 97 1.41 -19.78 13.74
CA LYS A 97 2.45 -19.82 14.61
C LYS A 97 3.01 -18.53 14.78
N PRO A 98 3.07 -18.00 15.94
CA PRO A 98 3.64 -16.70 16.15
C PRO A 98 5.08 -16.80 15.80
N LYS A 99 5.58 -15.77 15.25
CA LYS A 99 6.87 -15.69 14.98
C LYS A 99 7.53 -15.52 16.19
N VAL A 100 8.29 -16.27 16.48
CA VAL A 100 8.92 -16.07 17.64
C VAL A 100 9.91 -15.19 17.52
N LYS A 101 10.09 -14.56 18.03
CA LYS A 101 10.97 -13.75 17.82
C LYS A 101 11.50 -13.40 18.62
#